data_c54194c6545acffe99c81cf0497b8ab4
#
_entry.id   c54194c6545acffe99c81cf0497b8ab4
#
_cell.length_a   1.000
_cell.length_b   1.000
_cell.length_c   1.000
_cell.angle_alpha   90.00
_cell.angle_beta   90.00
_cell.angle_gamma   90.00
#
_symmetry.space_group_name_H-M   'P 1'
#
loop_
_entity.id
_entity.type
_entity.pdbx_description
1 polymer ?
#
loop_
_entity_poly.entity_id
_entity_poly.type
_entity_poly.pdbx_seq_one_letter_code
_entity_poly.pdbx_strand_id
1 'polypeptide(L)'
;MKIDRVILSSNENKNYLDFWPIVSEAWERLGVKPLLIYTGKEKINLHGEIINFYVKDVDPVFVAQNIRILAPSLFPDENCITADIDDLPLSKKYFVENVTGIPDHMFVVYRWGFITKSMIPICWTLAKGSTWSEIFNINNENDIVKKLINWYPLNYRKGHENWYTDQLKLKKYIAKFDKKYPNRVRYFNDQYLHFNRIDRNEIDSVIYNLENKNVEY
;
A
#
# COMPACT_ATOMS: atom_id res chain seq x y z
N MET A 1 -8.59 15.21 6.92
CA MET A 1 -7.38 14.72 6.23
C MET A 1 -7.58 14.86 4.74
N LYS A 2 -6.59 15.30 3.99
CA LYS A 2 -6.54 15.28 2.53
C LYS A 2 -5.47 14.26 2.16
N ILE A 3 -5.71 13.40 1.18
CA ILE A 3 -4.67 12.49 0.71
C ILE A 3 -3.78 13.26 -0.27
N ASP A 4 -2.49 13.34 0.01
CA ASP A 4 -1.53 14.04 -0.85
C ASP A 4 -0.85 13.06 -1.80
N ARG A 5 -0.52 11.84 -1.33
CA ARG A 5 0.29 10.86 -2.05
C ARG A 5 -0.23 9.45 -1.87
N VAL A 6 -0.13 8.62 -2.92
CA VAL A 6 -0.25 7.17 -2.81
C VAL A 6 1.12 6.52 -3.01
N ILE A 7 1.46 5.57 -2.13
CA ILE A 7 2.70 4.79 -2.20
C ILE A 7 2.39 3.43 -2.79
N LEU A 8 2.94 3.17 -3.95
CA LEU A 8 2.91 1.91 -4.66
C LEU A 8 4.32 1.34 -4.76
N SER A 9 4.46 0.06 -4.98
CA SER A 9 5.77 -0.54 -5.18
C SER A 9 5.72 -1.73 -6.12
N SER A 10 6.82 -1.96 -6.83
CA SER A 10 7.03 -3.13 -7.67
C SER A 10 8.53 -3.42 -7.79
N ASN A 11 8.84 -4.66 -8.13
CA ASN A 11 10.13 -5.05 -8.67
C ASN A 11 10.06 -5.15 -10.20
N GLU A 12 11.01 -5.85 -10.84
CA GLU A 12 11.06 -6.07 -12.29
C GLU A 12 9.98 -7.02 -12.84
N ASN A 13 9.11 -7.59 -11.99
CA ASN A 13 8.05 -8.50 -12.43
C ASN A 13 6.98 -7.75 -13.23
N LYS A 14 6.96 -7.99 -14.54
CA LYS A 14 6.02 -7.36 -15.46
C LYS A 14 4.56 -7.58 -15.11
N ASN A 15 4.20 -8.72 -14.52
CA ASN A 15 2.82 -8.99 -14.08
C ASN A 15 2.28 -7.99 -13.04
N TYR A 16 3.17 -7.17 -12.45
CA TYR A 16 2.83 -6.09 -11.54
C TYR A 16 3.22 -4.74 -12.13
N LEU A 17 4.46 -4.62 -12.63
CA LEU A 17 5.00 -3.35 -13.10
C LEU A 17 4.19 -2.76 -14.28
N ASP A 18 3.64 -3.61 -15.14
CA ASP A 18 2.84 -3.19 -16.30
C ASP A 18 1.49 -2.54 -15.90
N PHE A 19 1.06 -2.66 -14.64
CA PHE A 19 -0.08 -1.91 -14.12
C PHE A 19 0.25 -0.44 -13.81
N TRP A 20 1.53 -0.08 -13.68
CA TRP A 20 1.91 1.27 -13.27
C TRP A 20 1.27 2.39 -14.09
N PRO A 21 1.27 2.36 -15.43
CA PRO A 21 0.70 3.46 -16.22
C PRO A 21 -0.79 3.71 -15.92
N ILE A 22 -1.58 2.65 -15.85
CA ILE A 22 -3.02 2.76 -15.64
C ILE A 22 -3.38 3.10 -14.18
N VAL A 23 -2.67 2.50 -13.23
CA VAL A 23 -2.91 2.73 -11.81
C VAL A 23 -2.47 4.12 -11.39
N SER A 24 -1.34 4.61 -11.90
CA SER A 24 -0.89 5.98 -11.62
C SER A 24 -1.89 7.01 -12.15
N GLU A 25 -2.35 6.86 -13.39
CA GLU A 25 -3.38 7.74 -13.95
C GLU A 25 -4.69 7.71 -13.16
N ALA A 26 -5.11 6.53 -12.71
CA ALA A 26 -6.32 6.40 -11.89
C ALA A 26 -6.22 7.17 -10.57
N TRP A 27 -5.09 7.11 -9.88
CA TRP A 27 -4.85 7.89 -8.67
C TRP A 27 -4.78 9.41 -8.95
N GLU A 28 -4.14 9.82 -10.05
CA GLU A 28 -4.10 11.23 -10.47
C GLU A 28 -5.50 11.79 -10.73
N ARG A 29 -6.39 11.00 -11.36
CA ARG A 29 -7.81 11.37 -11.58
C ARG A 29 -8.57 11.57 -10.27
N LEU A 30 -8.18 10.89 -9.19
CA LEU A 30 -8.72 11.12 -7.85
C LEU A 30 -8.10 12.36 -7.16
N GLY A 31 -7.10 13.00 -7.76
CA GLY A 31 -6.38 14.15 -7.20
C GLY A 31 -5.29 13.77 -6.20
N VAL A 32 -4.79 12.53 -6.26
CA VAL A 32 -3.74 11.99 -5.40
C VAL A 32 -2.47 11.77 -6.24
N LYS A 33 -1.31 12.22 -5.76
CA LYS A 33 -0.03 12.04 -6.45
C LYS A 33 0.48 10.61 -6.30
N PRO A 34 0.64 9.83 -7.37
CA PRO A 34 1.20 8.49 -7.27
C PRO A 34 2.73 8.52 -7.20
N LEU A 35 3.28 7.63 -6.37
CA LEU A 35 4.71 7.36 -6.28
C LEU A 35 4.95 5.87 -6.42
N LEU A 36 5.77 5.48 -7.39
CA LEU A 36 6.29 4.13 -7.52
C LEU A 36 7.62 3.99 -6.80
N ILE A 37 7.71 3.09 -5.84
CA ILE A 37 8.98 2.64 -5.30
C ILE A 37 9.39 1.37 -6.02
N TYR A 38 10.35 1.51 -6.91
CA TYR A 38 10.88 0.39 -7.68
C TYR A 38 12.06 -0.26 -6.97
N THR A 39 11.97 -1.56 -6.75
CA THR A 39 12.93 -2.31 -5.91
C THR A 39 13.84 -3.23 -6.70
N GLY A 40 13.71 -3.27 -8.03
CA GLY A 40 14.60 -4.03 -8.90
C GLY A 40 16.03 -3.50 -8.89
N LYS A 41 16.98 -4.36 -9.29
CA LYS A 41 18.40 -4.03 -9.28
C LYS A 41 18.77 -2.96 -10.32
N GLU A 42 18.22 -3.08 -11.52
CA GLU A 42 18.46 -2.15 -12.61
C GLU A 42 17.50 -0.96 -12.50
N LYS A 43 18.01 0.25 -12.74
CA LYS A 43 17.15 1.45 -12.76
C LYS A 43 16.17 1.38 -13.94
N ILE A 44 14.94 1.82 -13.68
CA ILE A 44 13.93 1.95 -14.71
C ILE A 44 13.68 3.41 -15.05
N ASN A 45 13.19 3.63 -16.29
CA ASN A 45 12.74 4.94 -16.75
C ASN A 45 11.29 4.78 -17.25
N LEU A 46 10.33 5.03 -16.36
CA LEU A 46 8.91 5.02 -16.66
C LEU A 46 8.34 6.41 -16.41
N HIS A 47 7.13 6.66 -16.92
CA HIS A 47 6.41 7.90 -16.65
C HIS A 47 6.05 8.03 -15.17
N GLY A 48 6.02 9.27 -14.64
CA GLY A 48 5.59 9.58 -13.29
C GLY A 48 6.74 9.69 -12.28
N GLU A 49 6.37 9.80 -11.01
CA GLU A 49 7.34 9.90 -9.91
C GLU A 49 7.80 8.52 -9.47
N ILE A 50 9.10 8.26 -9.56
CA ILE A 50 9.71 6.95 -9.28
C ILE A 50 10.92 7.12 -8.38
N ILE A 51 10.97 6.33 -7.31
CA ILE A 51 12.16 6.16 -6.48
C ILE A 51 12.71 4.75 -6.71
N ASN A 52 13.97 4.66 -7.17
CA ASN A 52 14.68 3.39 -7.26
C ASN A 52 15.25 3.05 -5.88
N PHE A 53 14.76 1.99 -5.25
CA PHE A 53 15.08 1.60 -3.89
C PHE A 53 15.56 0.14 -3.84
N TYR A 54 16.79 -0.10 -4.21
CA TYR A 54 17.38 -1.43 -4.16
C TYR A 54 18.09 -1.68 -2.82
N VAL A 55 17.82 -2.82 -2.20
CA VAL A 55 18.52 -3.27 -0.97
C VAL A 55 19.34 -4.50 -1.28
N LYS A 56 20.66 -4.37 -1.16
CA LYS A 56 21.58 -5.48 -1.40
C LYS A 56 21.30 -6.65 -0.46
N ASP A 57 21.40 -7.87 -0.98
CA ASP A 57 21.23 -9.14 -0.25
C ASP A 57 19.81 -9.36 0.35
N VAL A 58 18.82 -8.59 -0.08
CA VAL A 58 17.39 -8.77 0.24
C VAL A 58 16.61 -8.99 -1.04
N ASP A 59 15.72 -9.98 -1.06
CA ASP A 59 14.87 -10.25 -2.22
C ASP A 59 14.05 -9.00 -2.60
N PRO A 60 14.14 -8.51 -3.86
CA PRO A 60 13.38 -7.34 -4.31
C PRO A 60 11.86 -7.47 -4.15
N VAL A 61 11.31 -8.69 -4.19
CA VAL A 61 9.89 -8.95 -3.92
C VAL A 61 9.55 -8.64 -2.46
N PHE A 62 10.41 -9.09 -1.53
CA PHE A 62 10.24 -8.79 -0.12
C PHE A 62 10.35 -7.29 0.15
N VAL A 63 11.32 -6.63 -0.49
CA VAL A 63 11.47 -5.17 -0.37
C VAL A 63 10.21 -4.48 -0.89
N ALA A 64 9.71 -4.85 -2.08
CA ALA A 64 8.49 -4.26 -2.65
C ALA A 64 7.27 -4.41 -1.75
N GLN A 65 7.07 -5.56 -1.12
CA GLN A 65 5.97 -5.76 -0.19
C GLN A 65 6.08 -4.87 1.05
N ASN A 66 7.27 -4.80 1.65
CA ASN A 66 7.44 -4.16 2.96
C ASN A 66 7.71 -2.65 2.88
N ILE A 67 8.29 -2.16 1.79
CA ILE A 67 8.64 -0.74 1.64
C ILE A 67 7.40 0.17 1.67
N ARG A 68 6.25 -0.31 1.21
CA ARG A 68 5.00 0.46 1.18
C ARG A 68 4.58 0.99 2.55
N ILE A 69 4.81 0.23 3.61
CA ILE A 69 4.48 0.64 4.99
C ILE A 69 5.61 1.42 5.67
N LEU A 70 6.78 1.51 5.06
CA LEU A 70 7.95 2.21 5.62
C LEU A 70 8.22 3.54 4.93
N ALA A 71 8.09 3.58 3.60
CA ALA A 71 8.40 4.75 2.77
C ALA A 71 7.52 5.98 3.03
N PRO A 72 6.25 5.89 3.47
CA PRO A 72 5.51 7.08 3.88
C PRO A 72 6.25 7.96 4.88
N SER A 73 7.10 7.36 5.72
CA SER A 73 7.94 8.09 6.71
C SER A 73 8.94 9.07 6.07
N LEU A 74 9.24 8.94 4.78
CA LEU A 74 10.12 9.86 4.04
C LEU A 74 9.42 11.16 3.64
N PHE A 75 8.10 11.24 3.81
CA PHE A 75 7.26 12.39 3.44
C PHE A 75 6.52 12.93 4.68
N PRO A 76 7.25 13.48 5.68
CA PRO A 76 6.69 13.77 7.01
C PRO A 76 5.50 14.72 7.00
N ASP A 77 5.41 15.59 6.00
CA ASP A 77 4.37 16.61 5.89
C ASP A 77 3.18 16.20 5.01
N GLU A 78 3.28 15.09 4.26
CA GLU A 78 2.25 14.58 3.36
C GLU A 78 1.40 13.50 4.02
N ASN A 79 0.10 13.47 3.72
CA ASN A 79 -0.78 12.36 4.07
C ASN A 79 -0.66 11.28 3.00
N CYS A 80 -0.03 10.15 3.36
CA CYS A 80 0.30 9.06 2.46
C CYS A 80 -0.64 7.88 2.64
N ILE A 81 -1.29 7.44 1.55
CA ILE A 81 -2.04 6.19 1.49
C ILE A 81 -1.18 5.09 0.84
N THR A 82 -1.24 3.88 1.38
CA THR A 82 -0.59 2.70 0.79
C THR A 82 -1.57 1.95 -0.10
N ALA A 83 -1.11 1.43 -1.25
CA ALA A 83 -1.92 0.66 -2.18
C ALA A 83 -1.13 -0.47 -2.85
N ASP A 84 -1.85 -1.45 -3.38
CA ASP A 84 -1.28 -2.46 -4.28
C ASP A 84 -1.23 -1.90 -5.70
N ILE A 85 -0.18 -2.23 -6.45
CA ILE A 85 0.02 -1.73 -7.81
C ILE A 85 -0.95 -2.36 -8.82
N ASP A 86 -1.51 -3.52 -8.50
CA ASP A 86 -2.49 -4.26 -9.30
C ASP A 86 -3.93 -4.03 -8.83
N ASP A 87 -4.18 -2.93 -8.12
CA ASP A 87 -5.47 -2.58 -7.53
C ASP A 87 -5.89 -1.17 -8.00
N LEU A 88 -6.84 -1.11 -8.93
CA LEU A 88 -7.27 0.12 -9.59
C LEU A 88 -8.32 0.88 -8.74
N PRO A 89 -8.03 2.09 -8.26
CA PRO A 89 -9.00 2.88 -7.51
C PRO A 89 -10.06 3.47 -8.44
N LEU A 90 -11.35 3.28 -8.11
CA LEU A 90 -12.46 3.77 -8.93
C LEU A 90 -13.27 4.88 -8.26
N SER A 91 -13.39 4.86 -6.94
CA SER A 91 -14.33 5.70 -6.23
C SER A 91 -13.65 6.84 -5.46
N LYS A 92 -13.83 8.08 -5.94
CA LYS A 92 -13.42 9.27 -5.20
C LYS A 92 -14.09 9.36 -3.83
N LYS A 93 -15.36 9.01 -3.75
CA LYS A 93 -16.12 9.00 -2.49
C LYS A 93 -15.49 8.06 -1.47
N TYR A 94 -15.12 6.85 -1.91
CA TYR A 94 -14.52 5.85 -1.02
C TYR A 94 -13.12 6.26 -0.56
N PHE A 95 -12.23 6.64 -1.49
CA PHE A 95 -10.83 6.91 -1.15
C PHE A 95 -10.61 8.29 -0.55
N VAL A 96 -11.21 9.32 -1.15
CA VAL A 96 -10.84 10.72 -0.86
C VAL A 96 -11.86 11.40 0.04
N GLU A 97 -13.16 11.29 -0.25
CA GLU A 97 -14.18 12.04 0.47
C GLU A 97 -14.44 11.47 1.86
N ASN A 98 -14.35 10.15 2.04
CA ASN A 98 -14.53 9.48 3.33
C ASN A 98 -13.54 9.92 4.42
N VAL A 99 -12.38 10.44 4.05
CA VAL A 99 -11.38 10.91 5.01
C VAL A 99 -11.40 12.43 5.22
N THR A 100 -12.25 13.14 4.49
CA THR A 100 -12.43 14.58 4.68
C THR A 100 -12.91 14.87 6.10
N GLY A 101 -12.24 15.80 6.78
CA GLY A 101 -12.54 16.14 8.16
C GLY A 101 -11.93 15.23 9.23
N ILE A 102 -11.29 14.10 8.85
CA ILE A 102 -10.48 13.33 9.81
C ILE A 102 -9.20 14.13 10.14
N PRO A 103 -8.84 14.28 11.43
CA PRO A 103 -7.60 14.97 11.81
C PRO A 103 -6.34 14.28 11.27
N ASP A 104 -5.32 15.05 10.90
CA ASP A 104 -4.08 14.53 10.27
C ASP A 104 -3.22 13.65 11.19
N HIS A 105 -3.43 13.72 12.50
CA HIS A 105 -2.73 12.86 13.47
C HIS A 105 -3.31 11.45 13.58
N MET A 106 -4.40 11.15 12.85
CA MET A 106 -5.03 9.85 12.85
C MET A 106 -4.33 8.88 11.89
N PHE A 107 -4.40 7.59 12.23
CA PHE A 107 -4.10 6.49 11.32
C PHE A 107 -5.41 5.84 10.87
N VAL A 108 -5.63 5.69 9.57
CA VAL A 108 -6.88 5.17 9.01
C VAL A 108 -6.63 3.83 8.33
N VAL A 109 -7.45 2.83 8.66
CA VAL A 109 -7.49 1.51 8.00
C VAL A 109 -8.81 1.38 7.26
N TYR A 110 -8.78 1.24 5.94
CA TYR A 110 -9.98 1.20 5.09
C TYR A 110 -10.69 -0.16 5.10
N ARG A 111 -9.94 -1.24 5.30
CA ARG A 111 -10.47 -2.61 5.14
C ARG A 111 -10.60 -3.34 6.46
N TRP A 112 -11.40 -2.78 7.38
CA TRP A 112 -11.60 -3.38 8.69
C TRP A 112 -12.16 -4.81 8.64
N GLY A 113 -13.07 -5.10 7.72
CA GLY A 113 -13.68 -6.41 7.57
C GLY A 113 -12.70 -7.54 7.18
N PHE A 114 -11.49 -7.18 6.71
CA PHE A 114 -10.45 -8.13 6.34
C PHE A 114 -9.31 -8.22 7.38
N ILE A 115 -9.44 -7.55 8.53
CA ILE A 115 -8.48 -7.65 9.62
C ILE A 115 -8.64 -9.01 10.30
N THR A 116 -7.53 -9.75 10.41
CA THR A 116 -7.45 -10.99 11.18
C THR A 116 -6.85 -10.75 12.57
N LYS A 117 -6.76 -11.81 13.41
CA LYS A 117 -6.07 -11.71 14.71
C LYS A 117 -4.61 -11.28 14.57
N SER A 118 -3.94 -11.63 13.48
CA SER A 118 -2.50 -11.41 13.26
C SER A 118 -2.17 -10.38 12.17
N MET A 119 -3.07 -10.05 11.25
CA MET A 119 -2.79 -9.26 10.06
C MET A 119 -3.74 -8.09 9.86
N ILE A 120 -3.23 -6.99 9.30
CA ILE A 120 -3.99 -5.89 8.71
C ILE A 120 -3.65 -5.86 7.21
N PRO A 121 -4.64 -5.86 6.30
CA PRO A 121 -4.38 -5.64 4.88
C PRO A 121 -3.68 -4.31 4.66
N ILE A 122 -2.65 -4.28 3.82
CA ILE A 122 -1.90 -3.04 3.54
C ILE A 122 -2.74 -2.08 2.72
N CYS A 123 -3.44 -2.59 1.74
CA CYS A 123 -4.36 -1.81 0.92
C CYS A 123 -5.74 -1.78 1.63
N TRP A 124 -6.19 -0.64 2.11
CA TRP A 124 -5.47 0.63 2.12
C TRP A 124 -5.31 1.13 3.54
N THR A 125 -4.17 1.75 3.81
CA THR A 125 -3.94 2.43 5.09
C THR A 125 -3.39 3.82 4.82
N LEU A 126 -3.83 4.80 5.62
CA LEU A 126 -3.56 6.22 5.41
C LEU A 126 -3.15 6.88 6.72
N ALA A 127 -2.09 7.65 6.68
CA ALA A 127 -1.73 8.57 7.75
C ALA A 127 -0.75 9.64 7.22
N LYS A 128 -0.53 10.68 8.01
CA LYS A 128 0.56 11.63 7.79
C LYS A 128 1.91 10.92 7.89
N GLY A 129 2.87 11.29 7.05
CA GLY A 129 4.21 10.68 7.04
C GLY A 129 4.92 10.73 8.39
N SER A 130 4.74 11.82 9.15
CA SER A 130 5.23 11.92 10.54
C SER A 130 4.59 10.88 11.49
N THR A 131 3.31 10.52 11.27
CA THR A 131 2.64 9.45 12.02
C THR A 131 3.22 8.08 11.64
N TRP A 132 3.50 7.84 10.34
CA TRP A 132 4.22 6.64 9.90
C TRP A 132 5.60 6.55 10.53
N SER A 133 6.35 7.66 10.57
CA SER A 133 7.66 7.75 11.24
C SER A 133 7.56 7.37 12.72
N GLU A 134 6.57 7.89 13.44
CA GLU A 134 6.33 7.55 14.85
C GLU A 134 6.00 6.08 15.04
N ILE A 135 5.09 5.53 14.23
CA ILE A 135 4.66 4.12 14.32
C ILE A 135 5.84 3.17 14.12
N PHE A 136 6.62 3.40 13.07
CA PHE A 136 7.72 2.50 12.72
C PHE A 136 9.08 2.91 13.29
N ASN A 137 9.17 4.04 13.99
CA ASN A 137 10.43 4.59 14.50
C ASN A 137 11.47 4.72 13.37
N ILE A 138 11.14 5.53 12.36
CA ILE A 138 11.95 5.82 11.17
C ILE A 138 12.22 7.31 11.13
N ASN A 139 13.49 7.69 11.03
CA ASN A 139 13.93 9.08 10.92
C ASN A 139 14.53 9.38 9.53
N ASN A 140 14.99 8.35 8.83
CA ASN A 140 15.67 8.48 7.54
C ASN A 140 15.64 7.15 6.76
N GLU A 141 16.13 7.18 5.53
CA GLU A 141 16.19 6.03 4.63
C GLU A 141 17.03 4.86 5.20
N ASN A 142 18.12 5.14 5.92
CA ASN A 142 18.94 4.08 6.53
C ASN A 142 18.17 3.27 7.57
N ASP A 143 17.21 3.89 8.28
CA ASP A 143 16.37 3.17 9.24
C ASP A 143 15.41 2.21 8.51
N ILE A 144 14.94 2.60 7.32
CA ILE A 144 14.15 1.73 6.43
C ILE A 144 14.98 0.52 6.00
N VAL A 145 16.19 0.76 5.48
CA VAL A 145 17.08 -0.33 5.05
C VAL A 145 17.37 -1.30 6.20
N LYS A 146 17.70 -0.80 7.39
CA LYS A 146 17.93 -1.62 8.57
C LYS A 146 16.70 -2.46 8.93
N LYS A 147 15.49 -1.90 8.84
CA LYS A 147 14.26 -2.65 9.11
C LYS A 147 14.02 -3.74 8.08
N LEU A 148 14.19 -3.45 6.80
CA LEU A 148 14.04 -4.43 5.72
C LEU A 148 15.00 -5.61 5.92
N ILE A 149 16.27 -5.34 6.20
CA ILE A 149 17.28 -6.40 6.50
C ILE A 149 16.85 -7.20 7.74
N ASN A 150 16.47 -6.54 8.83
CA ASN A 150 16.07 -7.20 10.08
C ASN A 150 14.75 -7.99 9.99
N TRP A 151 13.89 -7.65 9.04
CA TRP A 151 12.62 -8.34 8.84
C TRP A 151 12.71 -9.45 7.80
N TYR A 152 13.76 -9.43 6.97
CA TYR A 152 13.94 -10.42 5.91
C TYR A 152 14.20 -11.81 6.50
N PRO A 153 13.31 -12.77 6.26
CA PRO A 153 13.45 -14.11 6.82
C PRO A 153 14.33 -14.98 5.92
N LEU A 154 15.07 -15.92 6.52
CA LEU A 154 15.93 -16.86 5.79
C LEU A 154 15.17 -17.69 4.72
N ASN A 155 13.89 -17.98 4.96
CA ASN A 155 13.07 -18.84 4.10
C ASN A 155 11.89 -18.05 3.49
N TYR A 156 12.16 -16.84 2.98
CA TYR A 156 11.12 -16.04 2.33
C TYR A 156 10.67 -16.70 1.02
N ARG A 157 9.38 -17.02 0.92
CA ARG A 157 8.76 -17.48 -0.32
C ARG A 157 7.23 -17.36 -0.30
N LYS A 158 6.64 -17.24 -1.48
CA LYS A 158 5.19 -17.21 -1.69
C LYS A 158 4.51 -18.46 -1.09
N GLY A 159 3.38 -18.25 -0.41
CA GLY A 159 2.59 -19.34 0.21
C GLY A 159 3.03 -19.72 1.63
N HIS A 160 4.09 -19.13 2.17
CA HIS A 160 4.51 -19.29 3.57
C HIS A 160 4.08 -18.09 4.43
N GLU A 161 4.04 -18.27 5.74
CA GLU A 161 3.66 -17.21 6.69
C GLU A 161 4.50 -15.93 6.52
N ASN A 162 5.79 -16.09 6.23
CA ASN A 162 6.72 -14.97 6.04
C ASN A 162 6.45 -14.16 4.74
N TRP A 163 5.64 -14.66 3.83
CA TRP A 163 5.12 -13.91 2.69
C TRP A 163 4.28 -12.71 3.10
N TYR A 164 3.60 -12.79 4.25
CA TYR A 164 2.74 -11.76 4.79
C TYR A 164 3.43 -10.88 5.85
N THR A 165 4.77 -10.79 5.80
CA THR A 165 5.57 -10.03 6.78
C THR A 165 5.09 -8.59 6.94
N ASP A 166 4.78 -7.90 5.86
CA ASP A 166 4.24 -6.54 5.83
C ASP A 166 2.94 -6.41 6.66
N GLN A 167 1.97 -7.28 6.44
CA GLN A 167 0.67 -7.27 7.13
C GLN A 167 0.82 -7.64 8.61
N LEU A 168 1.69 -8.60 8.93
CA LEU A 168 2.02 -9.01 10.30
C LEU A 168 2.71 -7.87 11.07
N LYS A 169 3.69 -7.22 10.43
CA LYS A 169 4.39 -6.07 11.01
C LYS A 169 3.45 -4.88 11.19
N LEU A 170 2.65 -4.56 10.17
CA LEU A 170 1.66 -3.50 10.27
C LEU A 170 0.76 -3.72 11.48
N LYS A 171 0.16 -4.91 11.61
CA LYS A 171 -0.70 -5.23 12.77
C LYS A 171 0.01 -5.03 14.10
N LYS A 172 1.24 -5.55 14.22
CA LYS A 172 2.03 -5.47 15.45
C LYS A 172 2.33 -4.02 15.84
N TYR A 173 2.72 -3.19 14.87
CA TYR A 173 3.09 -1.80 15.13
C TYR A 173 1.86 -0.93 15.41
N ILE A 174 0.77 -1.11 14.65
CA ILE A 174 -0.49 -0.38 14.87
C ILE A 174 -1.08 -0.74 16.25
N ALA A 175 -1.06 -2.00 16.67
CA ALA A 175 -1.55 -2.38 17.99
C ALA A 175 -0.76 -1.70 19.13
N LYS A 176 0.56 -1.51 18.97
CA LYS A 176 1.38 -0.77 19.94
C LYS A 176 1.05 0.72 19.93
N PHE A 177 0.85 1.29 18.74
CA PHE A 177 0.50 2.69 18.56
C PHE A 177 -0.86 2.99 19.16
N ASP A 178 -1.88 2.17 18.89
CA ASP A 178 -3.23 2.32 19.43
C ASP A 178 -3.27 2.20 20.96
N LYS A 179 -2.47 1.27 21.54
CA LYS A 179 -2.29 1.17 22.98
C LYS A 179 -1.64 2.41 23.59
N LYS A 180 -0.66 3.00 22.89
CA LYS A 180 0.04 4.24 23.34
C LYS A 180 -0.83 5.47 23.22
N TYR A 181 -1.64 5.53 22.17
CA TYR A 181 -2.49 6.67 21.83
C TYR A 181 -3.92 6.21 21.54
N PRO A 182 -4.73 5.94 22.55
CA PRO A 182 -6.11 5.53 22.37
C PRO A 182 -6.89 6.53 21.48
N ASN A 183 -7.71 6.00 20.59
CA ASN A 183 -8.53 6.77 19.64
C ASN A 183 -7.76 7.47 18.49
N ARG A 184 -6.49 7.16 18.26
CA ARG A 184 -5.74 7.65 17.09
C ARG A 184 -5.76 6.69 15.89
N VAL A 185 -6.42 5.55 16.01
CA VAL A 185 -6.64 4.62 14.89
C VAL A 185 -8.12 4.58 14.54
N ARG A 186 -8.44 4.81 13.27
CA ARG A 186 -9.80 4.73 12.75
C ARG A 186 -9.93 3.61 11.74
N TYR A 187 -10.99 2.84 11.87
CA TYR A 187 -11.29 1.71 11.00
C TYR A 187 -12.55 1.99 10.19
N PHE A 188 -12.47 1.80 8.87
CA PHE A 188 -13.63 1.83 7.98
C PHE A 188 -14.06 0.41 7.65
N ASN A 189 -15.38 0.19 7.65
CA ASN A 189 -15.94 -1.08 7.19
C ASN A 189 -16.27 -0.97 5.71
N ASP A 190 -15.58 -1.76 4.88
CA ASP A 190 -15.76 -1.80 3.43
C ASP A 190 -16.44 -3.07 2.92
N GLN A 191 -16.99 -3.90 3.81
CA GLN A 191 -17.59 -5.21 3.46
C GLN A 191 -18.68 -5.16 2.38
N TYR A 192 -19.28 -3.99 2.18
CA TYR A 192 -20.43 -3.81 1.26
C TYR A 192 -20.11 -2.97 0.03
N LEU A 193 -18.83 -2.69 -0.27
CA LEU A 193 -18.44 -1.70 -1.27
C LEU A 193 -17.58 -2.34 -2.38
N HIS A 194 -18.13 -3.35 -3.06
CA HIS A 194 -17.47 -4.09 -4.13
C HIS A 194 -17.11 -3.23 -5.37
N PHE A 195 -17.70 -2.05 -5.53
CA PHE A 195 -17.54 -1.20 -6.72
C PHE A 195 -16.52 -0.06 -6.57
N ASN A 196 -15.70 -0.07 -5.51
CA ASN A 196 -14.75 1.02 -5.29
C ASN A 196 -13.41 0.82 -5.99
N ARG A 197 -13.15 -0.39 -6.45
CA ARG A 197 -11.91 -0.83 -7.07
C ARG A 197 -12.15 -1.97 -8.03
N ILE A 198 -11.16 -2.19 -8.89
CA ILE A 198 -11.02 -3.44 -9.65
C ILE A 198 -9.64 -4.01 -9.30
N ASP A 199 -9.58 -5.20 -8.74
CA ASP A 199 -8.33 -5.92 -8.58
C ASP A 199 -8.08 -6.82 -9.81
N ARG A 200 -6.85 -7.34 -9.92
CA ARG A 200 -6.43 -8.14 -11.08
C ARG A 200 -7.32 -9.36 -11.32
N ASN A 201 -7.76 -10.04 -10.28
CA ASN A 201 -8.58 -11.25 -10.43
C ASN A 201 -9.99 -10.91 -10.95
N GLU A 202 -10.52 -9.74 -10.58
CA GLU A 202 -11.80 -9.23 -11.09
C GLU A 202 -11.67 -8.82 -12.56
N ILE A 203 -10.57 -8.19 -12.96
CA ILE A 203 -10.29 -7.86 -14.37
C ILE A 203 -10.28 -9.13 -15.22
N ASP A 204 -9.55 -10.16 -14.79
CA ASP A 204 -9.50 -11.43 -15.51
C ASP A 204 -10.88 -12.07 -15.65
N SER A 205 -11.72 -12.01 -14.61
CA SER A 205 -13.10 -12.52 -14.67
C SER A 205 -14.00 -11.71 -15.61
N VAL A 206 -13.84 -10.39 -15.63
CA VAL A 206 -14.59 -9.50 -16.54
C VAL A 206 -14.18 -9.77 -17.99
N ILE A 207 -12.90 -9.88 -18.28
CA ILE A 207 -12.40 -10.20 -19.62
C ILE A 207 -12.95 -11.56 -20.07
N TYR A 208 -12.84 -12.59 -19.21
CA TYR A 208 -13.38 -13.93 -19.49
C TYR A 208 -14.87 -13.89 -19.83
N ASN A 209 -15.68 -13.17 -19.07
CA ASN A 209 -17.12 -13.04 -19.29
C ASN A 209 -17.43 -12.28 -20.57
N LEU A 210 -16.69 -11.21 -20.90
CA LEU A 210 -16.84 -10.46 -22.15
C LEU A 210 -16.51 -11.35 -23.37
N GLU A 211 -15.42 -12.09 -23.32
CA GLU A 211 -15.00 -13.00 -24.39
C GLU A 211 -15.99 -14.13 -24.62
N ASN A 212 -16.61 -14.63 -23.55
CA ASN A 212 -17.59 -15.73 -23.63
C ASN A 212 -19.04 -15.26 -23.80
N LYS A 213 -19.30 -13.97 -24.02
CA LYS A 213 -20.64 -13.38 -24.23
C LYS A 213 -21.66 -13.70 -23.12
N ASN A 214 -21.21 -13.92 -21.91
CA ASN A 214 -22.07 -14.24 -20.76
C ASN A 214 -22.46 -12.96 -19.97
N VAL A 215 -22.39 -11.80 -20.59
CA VAL A 215 -22.82 -10.53 -19.95
C VAL A 215 -24.30 -10.33 -20.30
N GLU A 216 -25.20 -10.68 -19.40
CA GLU A 216 -26.53 -10.12 -19.38
C GLU A 216 -26.45 -8.67 -18.87
N TYR A 217 -26.94 -7.73 -19.70
CA TYR A 217 -26.98 -6.30 -19.38
C TYR A 217 -28.12 -5.97 -18.44
#